data_bd088a6ba37ab16c83e6404aea1cf642
#
_entry.id   bd088a6ba37ab16c83e6404aea1cf642
#
_cell.length_a   1.000
_cell.length_b   1.000
_cell.length_c   1.000
_cell.angle_alpha   90.00
_cell.angle_beta   90.00
_cell.angle_gamma   90.00
#
_symmetry.space_group_name_H-M   'P 1'
#
loop_
_entity.id
_entity.type
_entity.pdbx_description
1 polymer ?
#
loop_
_entity_poly.entity_id
_entity_poly.type
_entity_poly.pdbx_seq_one_letter_code
_entity_poly.pdbx_strand_id
1 'polypeptide(L)'
;AAPSASAIRIEIREANLRHKHFYLRDHVHKFPDDVIGGSNRAKAAPREVILDWGGPEPARTDIDGEDKKFFRARGWVGAFYKLHDAQAGDFVLIEPIDPYRYRVRLEKAA
;
A
#
# COMPACT_ATOMS: atom_id res chain seq x y z
N ALA A 1 3.75 9.35 -20.57
CA ALA A 1 2.95 9.00 -19.44
C ALA A 1 3.55 9.62 -18.20
N ALA A 2 2.73 10.16 -17.38
CA ALA A 2 3.18 10.73 -16.13
C ALA A 2 2.60 9.91 -14.97
N PRO A 3 3.00 8.64 -14.82
CA PRO A 3 2.47 7.83 -13.72
C PRO A 3 2.75 8.46 -12.36
N SER A 4 3.80 9.27 -12.26
CA SER A 4 4.11 9.99 -11.04
C SER A 4 2.98 10.94 -10.61
N ALA A 5 2.16 11.44 -11.55
CA ALA A 5 1.03 12.30 -11.21
C ALA A 5 -0.03 11.56 -10.40
N SER A 6 -0.11 10.23 -10.56
CA SER A 6 -1.05 9.38 -9.84
C SER A 6 -0.38 8.63 -8.69
N ALA A 7 0.91 8.82 -8.49
CA ALA A 7 1.64 8.10 -7.46
C ALA A 7 1.18 8.57 -6.07
N ILE A 8 1.15 7.62 -5.14
CA ILE A 8 0.78 7.86 -3.75
C ILE A 8 2.06 7.90 -2.94
N ARG A 9 2.21 8.92 -2.10
CA ARG A 9 3.40 9.09 -1.25
C ARG A 9 2.94 9.18 0.20
N ILE A 10 3.40 8.24 1.01
CA ILE A 10 2.95 8.12 2.40
C ILE A 10 4.16 8.16 3.31
N GLU A 11 4.20 9.11 4.23
CA GLU A 11 5.29 9.22 5.19
C GLU A 11 5.23 8.07 6.19
N ILE A 12 6.39 7.46 6.45
CA ILE A 12 6.53 6.39 7.43
C ILE A 12 6.85 7.02 8.78
N ARG A 13 6.06 6.67 9.78
CA ARG A 13 6.26 7.13 11.15
C ARG A 13 6.68 5.95 12.02
N GLU A 14 7.14 6.25 13.23
CA GLU A 14 7.57 5.23 14.18
C GLU A 14 6.51 4.15 14.41
N ALA A 15 5.26 4.55 14.58
CA ALA A 15 4.17 3.61 14.79
C ALA A 15 3.98 2.69 13.58
N ASN A 16 4.20 3.20 12.37
CA ASN A 16 4.10 2.38 11.16
C ASN A 16 5.15 1.27 11.17
N LEU A 17 6.38 1.60 11.55
CA LEU A 17 7.46 0.62 11.64
C LEU A 17 7.16 -0.42 12.72
N ARG A 18 6.74 0.04 13.89
CA ARG A 18 6.49 -0.83 15.04
C ARG A 18 5.36 -1.82 14.78
N HIS A 19 4.28 -1.34 14.16
CA HIS A 19 3.10 -2.16 13.88
C HIS A 19 3.10 -2.78 12.49
N LYS A 20 4.10 -2.49 11.67
CA LYS A 20 4.28 -3.08 10.34
C LYS A 20 3.06 -2.83 9.46
N HIS A 21 2.64 -1.58 9.41
CA HIS A 21 1.51 -1.16 8.58
C HIS A 21 1.70 0.28 8.10
N PHE A 22 0.85 0.71 7.20
CA PHE A 22 0.67 2.11 6.83
C PHE A 22 -0.76 2.30 6.33
N TYR A 23 -1.23 3.54 6.39
CA TYR A 23 -2.61 3.85 6.04
C TYR A 23 -2.68 4.59 4.71
N LEU A 24 -3.65 4.24 3.88
CA LEU A 24 -3.89 4.92 2.61
C LEU A 24 -4.68 6.22 2.81
N ARG A 25 -5.54 6.27 3.81
CA ARG A 25 -6.33 7.44 4.18
C ARG A 25 -7.04 8.04 2.96
N ASP A 26 -6.74 9.29 2.62
CA ASP A 26 -7.39 10.00 1.54
C ASP A 26 -7.03 9.47 0.16
N HIS A 27 -6.10 8.54 0.06
CA HIS A 27 -5.67 7.99 -1.23
C HIS A 27 -6.52 6.81 -1.69
N VAL A 28 -7.44 6.31 -0.86
CA VAL A 28 -8.26 5.14 -1.20
C VAL A 28 -9.00 5.37 -2.52
N HIS A 29 -9.50 6.57 -2.75
CA HIS A 29 -10.26 6.89 -3.96
C HIS A 29 -9.43 6.80 -5.26
N LYS A 30 -8.12 6.69 -5.15
CA LYS A 30 -7.24 6.57 -6.33
C LYS A 30 -7.20 5.16 -6.89
N PHE A 31 -7.82 4.22 -6.21
CA PHE A 31 -7.88 2.82 -6.64
C PHE A 31 -9.24 2.52 -7.26
N PRO A 32 -9.34 1.50 -8.13
CA PRO A 32 -10.63 1.11 -8.71
C PRO A 32 -11.64 0.75 -7.63
N ASP A 33 -12.92 1.05 -7.87
CA ASP A 33 -13.97 0.79 -6.90
C ASP A 33 -14.08 -0.70 -6.55
N ASP A 34 -13.81 -1.58 -7.50
CA ASP A 34 -13.97 -3.02 -7.29
C ASP A 34 -12.84 -3.66 -6.48
N VAL A 35 -11.84 -2.90 -6.06
CA VAL A 35 -10.81 -3.36 -5.13
C VAL A 35 -10.97 -2.75 -3.74
N ILE A 36 -12.00 -1.94 -3.53
CA ILE A 36 -12.26 -1.29 -2.25
C ILE A 36 -13.42 -1.99 -1.57
N GLY A 37 -13.14 -2.61 -0.45
CA GLY A 37 -14.12 -3.36 0.32
C GLY A 37 -14.45 -2.70 1.65
N GLY A 38 -15.15 -3.42 2.50
CA GLY A 38 -15.55 -2.95 3.82
C GLY A 38 -14.57 -3.29 4.92
N SER A 39 -15.00 -3.10 6.15
CA SER A 39 -14.12 -3.14 7.32
C SER A 39 -13.75 -4.53 7.81
N ASN A 40 -14.36 -5.58 7.29
CA ASN A 40 -14.03 -6.94 7.71
C ASN A 40 -13.94 -7.88 6.52
N ARG A 41 -13.44 -9.09 6.76
CA ARG A 41 -13.20 -10.07 5.70
C ARG A 41 -14.47 -10.43 4.93
N ALA A 42 -15.61 -10.46 5.59
CA ALA A 42 -16.87 -10.79 4.94
C ALA A 42 -17.28 -9.73 3.92
N LYS A 43 -16.73 -8.53 4.04
CA LYS A 43 -16.99 -7.40 3.13
C LYS A 43 -15.82 -7.14 2.19
N ALA A 44 -14.97 -8.13 1.96
CA ALA A 44 -13.84 -7.99 1.05
C ALA A 44 -14.33 -7.62 -0.35
N ALA A 45 -13.51 -6.87 -1.07
CA ALA A 45 -13.85 -6.45 -2.43
C ALA A 45 -13.84 -7.64 -3.39
N PRO A 46 -14.56 -7.55 -4.51
CA PRO A 46 -14.58 -8.64 -5.49
C PRO A 46 -13.26 -8.85 -6.23
N ARG A 47 -12.38 -7.86 -6.26
CA ARG A 47 -11.08 -7.94 -6.92
C ARG A 47 -9.97 -7.49 -6.00
N GLU A 48 -8.74 -7.88 -6.34
CA GLU A 48 -7.55 -7.50 -5.60
C GLU A 48 -6.58 -6.77 -6.51
N VAL A 49 -5.76 -5.92 -5.91
CA VAL A 49 -4.60 -5.34 -6.61
C VAL A 49 -3.38 -6.22 -6.38
N ILE A 50 -2.42 -6.10 -7.27
CA ILE A 50 -1.13 -6.77 -7.16
C ILE A 50 -0.10 -5.71 -6.84
N LEU A 51 0.68 -5.95 -5.78
CA LEU A 51 1.67 -5.01 -5.30
C LEU A 51 3.06 -5.61 -5.47
N ASP A 52 3.85 -5.01 -6.35
CA ASP A 52 5.25 -5.38 -6.55
C ASP A 52 6.09 -4.58 -5.57
N TRP A 53 6.41 -5.17 -4.43
CA TRP A 53 7.07 -4.47 -3.33
C TRP A 53 8.57 -4.80 -3.23
N GLY A 54 9.09 -5.56 -4.19
CA GLY A 54 10.52 -5.89 -4.22
C GLY A 54 10.89 -7.22 -3.59
N GLY A 55 9.94 -7.92 -3.00
CA GLY A 55 10.16 -9.23 -2.43
C GLY A 55 10.09 -10.36 -3.47
N PRO A 56 10.25 -11.61 -3.02
CA PRO A 56 10.26 -12.74 -3.95
C PRO A 56 8.92 -12.96 -4.67
N GLU A 57 7.82 -12.54 -4.06
CA GLU A 57 6.50 -12.66 -4.67
C GLU A 57 5.72 -11.38 -4.43
N PRO A 58 4.91 -10.95 -5.40
CA PRO A 58 4.05 -9.79 -5.20
C PRO A 58 2.97 -10.09 -4.16
N ALA A 59 2.50 -9.06 -3.49
CA ALA A 59 1.36 -9.18 -2.59
C ALA A 59 0.06 -8.97 -3.36
N ARG A 60 -0.98 -9.69 -2.96
CA ARG A 60 -2.32 -9.54 -3.52
C ARG A 60 -3.26 -9.16 -2.40
N THR A 61 -4.02 -8.10 -2.59
CA THR A 61 -4.88 -7.61 -1.52
C THR A 61 -5.96 -6.70 -2.08
N ASP A 62 -7.09 -6.64 -1.38
CA ASP A 62 -8.03 -5.56 -1.56
C ASP A 62 -7.78 -4.49 -0.50
N ILE A 63 -8.64 -3.49 -0.46
CA ILE A 63 -8.50 -2.35 0.44
C ILE A 63 -9.69 -2.30 1.38
N ASP A 64 -9.41 -2.14 2.67
CA ASP A 64 -10.44 -1.74 3.64
C ASP A 64 -10.60 -0.23 3.49
N GLY A 65 -11.65 0.19 2.81
CA GLY A 65 -11.94 1.60 2.57
C GLY A 65 -12.94 2.20 3.55
N GLU A 66 -13.40 1.40 4.52
CA GLU A 66 -14.49 1.81 5.42
C GLU A 66 -13.96 2.27 6.78
N ASP A 67 -13.06 1.51 7.37
CA ASP A 67 -12.59 1.77 8.73
C ASP A 67 -11.11 2.18 8.75
N LYS A 68 -10.22 1.24 8.50
CA LYS A 68 -8.78 1.50 8.64
C LYS A 68 -8.16 2.18 7.42
N LYS A 69 -8.77 2.03 6.26
CA LYS A 69 -8.28 2.63 5.01
C LYS A 69 -6.85 2.23 4.72
N PHE A 70 -6.61 0.93 4.68
CA PHE A 70 -5.31 0.35 4.39
C PHE A 70 -5.48 -0.91 3.54
N PHE A 71 -4.37 -1.43 3.01
CA PHE A 71 -4.40 -2.73 2.33
C PHE A 71 -4.76 -3.81 3.34
N ARG A 72 -5.74 -4.65 3.01
CA ARG A 72 -6.24 -5.66 3.95
C ARG A 72 -5.16 -6.67 4.29
N ALA A 73 -4.42 -7.17 3.31
CA ALA A 73 -3.29 -8.05 3.55
C ALA A 73 -2.06 -7.21 3.89
N ARG A 74 -1.53 -7.36 5.09
CA ARG A 74 -0.44 -6.53 5.60
C ARG A 74 0.81 -7.31 5.99
N GLY A 75 0.78 -8.64 5.84
CA GLY A 75 1.93 -9.47 6.23
C GLY A 75 3.21 -9.12 5.49
N TRP A 76 3.09 -8.58 4.28
CA TRP A 76 4.25 -8.20 3.46
C TRP A 76 4.89 -6.89 3.93
N VAL A 77 4.18 -6.05 4.67
CA VAL A 77 4.66 -4.70 4.99
C VAL A 77 5.90 -4.73 5.86
N GLY A 78 5.92 -5.60 6.86
CA GLY A 78 7.11 -5.75 7.71
C GLY A 78 8.33 -6.19 6.91
N ALA A 79 8.14 -7.14 5.99
CA ALA A 79 9.22 -7.60 5.11
C ALA A 79 9.68 -6.48 4.18
N PHE A 80 8.76 -5.67 3.68
CA PHE A 80 9.08 -4.51 2.85
C PHE A 80 9.96 -3.52 3.61
N TYR A 81 9.58 -3.19 4.84
CA TYR A 81 10.36 -2.26 5.67
C TYR A 81 11.77 -2.80 5.92
N LYS A 82 11.88 -4.09 6.20
CA LYS A 82 13.16 -4.72 6.47
C LYS A 82 14.03 -4.76 5.21
N LEU A 83 13.45 -5.15 4.08
CA LEU A 83 14.17 -5.27 2.82
C LEU A 83 14.77 -3.94 2.39
N HIS A 84 14.06 -2.86 2.58
CA HIS A 84 14.47 -1.53 2.14
C HIS A 84 15.09 -0.68 3.25
N ASP A 85 15.28 -1.24 4.44
CA ASP A 85 15.83 -0.53 5.59
C ASP A 85 15.07 0.77 5.87
N ALA A 86 13.75 0.65 5.98
CA ALA A 86 12.88 1.79 6.18
C ALA A 86 13.11 2.44 7.55
N GLN A 87 13.13 3.76 7.57
CA GLN A 87 13.30 4.56 8.79
C GLN A 87 12.14 5.54 8.89
N ALA A 88 11.86 5.98 10.10
CA ALA A 88 10.87 7.03 10.30
C ALA A 88 11.31 8.29 9.52
N GLY A 89 10.41 8.89 8.78
CA GLY A 89 10.70 10.01 7.91
C GLY A 89 10.88 9.63 6.45
N ASP A 90 11.09 8.34 6.16
CA ASP A 90 11.09 7.86 4.78
C ASP A 90 9.65 7.80 4.26
N PHE A 91 9.49 7.48 2.98
CA PHE A 91 8.17 7.45 2.35
C PHE A 91 7.93 6.14 1.61
N VAL A 92 6.70 5.66 1.68
CA VAL A 92 6.24 4.59 0.80
C VAL A 92 5.70 5.24 -0.45
N LEU A 93 6.19 4.82 -1.61
CA LEU A 93 5.69 5.29 -2.91
C LEU A 93 4.92 4.15 -3.56
N ILE A 94 3.68 4.41 -3.93
CA ILE A 94 2.84 3.45 -4.62
C ILE A 94 2.56 4.00 -6.01
N GLU A 95 3.13 3.35 -7.03
CA GLU A 95 3.08 3.83 -8.40
C GLU A 95 2.25 2.90 -9.26
N PRO A 96 1.21 3.40 -9.94
CA PRO A 96 0.38 2.54 -10.78
C PRO A 96 1.15 2.08 -12.02
N ILE A 97 1.11 0.76 -12.27
CA ILE A 97 1.60 0.15 -13.50
C ILE A 97 0.41 -0.04 -14.44
N ASP A 98 -0.68 -0.54 -13.90
CA ASP A 98 -1.99 -0.57 -14.55
C ASP A 98 -3.05 -0.43 -13.44
N PRO A 99 -4.35 -0.41 -13.75
CA PRO A 99 -5.38 -0.17 -12.72
C PRO A 99 -5.37 -1.16 -11.55
N TYR A 100 -4.83 -2.36 -11.77
CA TYR A 100 -4.85 -3.40 -10.73
C TYR A 100 -3.44 -3.85 -10.33
N ARG A 101 -2.39 -3.17 -10.80
CA ARG A 101 -1.02 -3.52 -10.45
C ARG A 101 -0.23 -2.26 -10.13
N TYR A 102 0.49 -2.31 -9.01
CA TYR A 102 1.22 -1.15 -8.48
C TYR A 102 2.61 -1.57 -8.07
N ARG A 103 3.56 -0.66 -8.26
CA ARG A 103 4.91 -0.83 -7.73
C ARG A 103 4.97 -0.10 -6.39
N VAL A 104 5.45 -0.80 -5.36
CA VAL A 104 5.64 -0.21 -4.05
C VAL A 104 7.13 -0.06 -3.81
N ARG A 105 7.58 1.18 -3.66
CA ARG A 105 8.99 1.51 -3.48
C ARG A 105 9.19 2.33 -2.21
N LEU A 106 10.41 2.35 -1.72
CA LEU A 106 10.79 3.19 -0.60
C LEU A 106 11.54 4.41 -1.12
N GLU A 107 11.12 5.59 -0.67
CA GLU A 107 11.86 6.84 -0.93
C GLU A 107 12.52 7.25 0.38
N LYS A 108 13.83 7.32 0.38
CA LYS A 108 14.57 7.71 1.58
C LYS A 108 14.40 9.20 1.83
N ALA A 109 14.35 9.59 3.09
CA ALA A 109 14.34 11.00 3.46
C ALA A 109 15.66 11.65 3.01
N ALA A 110 15.58 12.87 2.54
CA ALA A 110 16.74 13.58 2.04
C ALA A 110 17.72 13.95 3.16
#